data_5b147d04b450f7293ed5a78a8d7ea79d
#
_entry.id   5b147d04b450f7293ed5a78a8d7ea79d
#
_cell.length_a   1.000
_cell.length_b   1.000
_cell.length_c   1.000
_cell.angle_alpha   90.00
_cell.angle_beta   90.00
_cell.angle_gamma   90.00
#
_symmetry.space_group_name_H-M   'P 1'
#
loop_
_entity.id
_entity.type
_entity.pdbx_description
1 polymer ?
#
loop_
_entity_poly.entity_id
_entity_poly.type
_entity_poly.pdbx_seq_one_letter_code
_entity_poly.pdbx_strand_id
1 'polypeptide(L)'
;MNEMAVGDYRKNHWPNLEKAIDRLLIQNSTDHISVSYAQIYSYVYKCVCQQHSELLYNDLTSKITGHLEQVSTHLQASPLENFIENFNVALTQYIASLQCIVPVFMYLNKFYIESKLNRDLREDLMKLFADHVAEKHVNTLMPLLIKARSMPFEVQPSTMASVVKGLYSLRPEWAQLAPDLFSGFIPQINPPAVESLLSDYAAHDQKLQMELSMNGFPRGDQSRKRANSLQN
;
A
#
# COMPACT_ATOMS: atom_id res chain seq x y z
N MET A 1 -26.61 16.82 20.46
CA MET A 1 -26.91 15.48 19.92
C MET A 1 -28.00 14.89 20.79
N ASN A 2 -29.07 14.37 20.19
CA ASN A 2 -30.23 13.90 20.96
C ASN A 2 -29.92 12.51 21.57
N GLU A 3 -29.95 12.34 22.88
CA GLU A 3 -29.59 11.07 23.58
C GLU A 3 -30.40 9.87 23.08
N MET A 4 -31.69 10.07 22.71
CA MET A 4 -32.52 9.01 22.11
C MET A 4 -31.97 8.51 20.77
N ALA A 5 -31.41 9.40 19.93
CA ALA A 5 -30.85 9.04 18.63
C ALA A 5 -29.54 8.25 18.78
N VAL A 6 -28.69 8.57 19.77
CA VAL A 6 -27.47 7.81 20.08
C VAL A 6 -27.80 6.43 20.63
N GLY A 7 -28.88 6.31 21.43
CA GLY A 7 -29.37 5.02 21.93
C GLY A 7 -29.82 4.08 20.80
N ASP A 8 -30.49 4.60 19.78
CA ASP A 8 -30.88 3.83 18.58
C ASP A 8 -29.69 3.37 17.76
N TYR A 9 -28.70 4.24 17.54
CA TYR A 9 -27.46 3.89 16.87
C TYR A 9 -26.74 2.73 17.58
N ARG A 10 -26.54 2.80 18.89
CA ARG A 10 -25.85 1.79 19.70
C ARG A 10 -26.60 0.46 19.77
N LYS A 11 -27.93 0.46 19.76
CA LYS A 11 -28.76 -0.75 19.82
C LYS A 11 -28.99 -1.41 18.47
N ASN A 12 -29.28 -0.61 17.43
CA ASN A 12 -29.86 -1.12 16.20
C ASN A 12 -28.93 -1.03 14.98
N HIS A 13 -27.96 -0.11 14.98
CA HIS A 13 -27.10 0.09 13.81
C HIS A 13 -25.70 -0.47 14.02
N TRP A 14 -24.99 -0.02 15.05
CA TRP A 14 -23.59 -0.38 15.26
C TRP A 14 -23.35 -1.90 15.42
N PRO A 15 -24.13 -2.67 16.19
CA PRO A 15 -23.85 -4.11 16.35
C PRO A 15 -23.91 -4.91 15.05
N ASN A 16 -24.76 -4.48 14.10
CA ASN A 16 -24.85 -5.11 12.79
C ASN A 16 -23.65 -4.73 11.91
N LEU A 17 -23.22 -3.46 11.96
CA LEU A 17 -22.04 -2.98 11.26
C LEU A 17 -20.77 -3.61 11.81
N GLU A 18 -20.63 -3.69 13.12
CA GLU A 18 -19.49 -4.31 13.80
C GLU A 18 -19.29 -5.76 13.38
N LYS A 19 -20.36 -6.57 13.42
CA LYS A 19 -20.32 -7.97 12.97
C LYS A 19 -19.96 -8.10 11.49
N ALA A 20 -20.43 -7.18 10.66
CA ALA A 20 -20.11 -7.18 9.24
C ALA A 20 -18.64 -6.83 9.00
N ILE A 21 -18.11 -5.83 9.71
CA ILE A 21 -16.70 -5.44 9.65
C ILE A 21 -15.80 -6.61 10.08
N ASP A 22 -16.13 -7.29 11.20
CA ASP A 22 -15.38 -8.46 11.64
C ASP A 22 -15.31 -9.54 10.57
N ARG A 23 -16.42 -9.83 9.90
CA ARG A 23 -16.44 -10.80 8.81
C ARG A 23 -15.58 -10.37 7.61
N LEU A 24 -15.66 -9.09 7.23
CA LEU A 24 -14.89 -8.55 6.11
C LEU A 24 -13.37 -8.52 6.41
N LEU A 25 -12.97 -8.33 7.66
CA LEU A 25 -11.56 -8.34 8.07
C LEU A 25 -10.94 -9.75 8.10
N ILE A 26 -11.75 -10.78 8.36
CA ILE A 26 -11.28 -12.18 8.48
C ILE A 26 -11.42 -12.93 7.15
N GLN A 27 -12.19 -12.38 6.20
CA GLN A 27 -12.54 -13.04 4.95
C GLN A 27 -11.29 -13.45 4.14
N ASN A 28 -11.10 -14.77 3.98
CA ASN A 28 -10.24 -15.30 2.94
C ASN A 28 -11.00 -15.25 1.61
N SER A 29 -10.30 -14.95 0.52
CA SER A 29 -10.87 -14.79 -0.83
C SER A 29 -11.68 -16.01 -1.35
N THR A 30 -11.65 -17.13 -0.63
CA THR A 30 -12.34 -18.38 -0.96
C THR A 30 -13.64 -18.61 -0.20
N ASP A 31 -13.91 -17.87 0.87
CA ASP A 31 -15.10 -18.05 1.67
C ASP A 31 -16.26 -17.21 1.14
N HIS A 32 -17.29 -17.85 0.62
CA HIS A 32 -18.58 -17.24 0.31
C HIS A 32 -19.29 -16.81 1.63
N ILE A 33 -18.80 -15.73 2.24
CA ILE A 33 -19.49 -15.17 3.40
C ILE A 33 -20.73 -14.44 2.91
N SER A 34 -21.88 -14.85 3.40
CA SER A 34 -23.16 -14.19 3.16
C SER A 34 -23.27 -12.86 3.93
N VAL A 35 -22.41 -11.88 3.58
CA VAL A 35 -22.56 -10.51 4.06
C VAL A 35 -23.40 -9.77 3.02
N SER A 36 -24.57 -9.30 3.43
CA SER A 36 -25.40 -8.48 2.56
C SER A 36 -24.80 -7.06 2.47
N TYR A 37 -24.00 -6.81 1.43
CA TYR A 37 -23.44 -5.49 1.16
C TYR A 37 -24.52 -4.39 1.09
N ALA A 38 -25.67 -4.70 0.47
CA ALA A 38 -26.80 -3.78 0.40
C ALA A 38 -27.33 -3.41 1.80
N GLN A 39 -27.34 -4.36 2.72
CA GLN A 39 -27.80 -4.14 4.09
C GLN A 39 -26.83 -3.27 4.89
N ILE A 40 -25.50 -3.55 4.80
CA ILE A 40 -24.45 -2.72 5.43
C ILE A 40 -24.52 -1.29 4.91
N TYR A 41 -24.56 -1.14 3.59
CA TYR A 41 -24.67 0.15 2.92
C TYR A 41 -25.92 0.94 3.41
N SER A 42 -27.07 0.26 3.57
CA SER A 42 -28.28 0.87 4.10
C SER A 42 -28.11 1.35 5.56
N TYR A 43 -27.40 0.60 6.40
CA TYR A 43 -27.11 1.03 7.78
C TYR A 43 -26.18 2.25 7.79
N VAL A 44 -25.11 2.25 7.01
CA VAL A 44 -24.19 3.40 6.89
C VAL A 44 -24.94 4.64 6.41
N TYR A 45 -25.76 4.51 5.36
CA TYR A 45 -26.59 5.61 4.84
C TYR A 45 -27.50 6.19 5.94
N LYS A 46 -28.21 5.34 6.68
CA LYS A 46 -29.09 5.79 7.77
C LYS A 46 -28.31 6.53 8.86
N CYS A 47 -27.14 6.01 9.26
CA CYS A 47 -26.29 6.67 10.26
C CYS A 47 -25.86 8.07 9.81
N VAL A 48 -25.48 8.23 8.55
CA VAL A 48 -25.09 9.52 7.97
C VAL A 48 -26.27 10.50 7.92
N CYS A 49 -27.45 10.04 7.47
CA CYS A 49 -28.68 10.85 7.46
C CYS A 49 -29.12 11.29 8.86
N GLN A 50 -28.91 10.46 9.86
CA GLN A 50 -29.21 10.75 11.26
C GLN A 50 -28.13 11.56 11.99
N GLN A 51 -27.12 12.07 11.26
CA GLN A 51 -26.02 12.88 11.79
C GLN A 51 -25.10 12.14 12.78
N HIS A 52 -24.98 10.82 12.67
CA HIS A 52 -24.09 9.98 13.49
C HIS A 52 -22.72 9.73 12.81
N SER A 53 -22.34 10.53 11.83
CA SER A 53 -21.13 10.30 11.02
C SER A 53 -19.85 10.28 11.85
N GLU A 54 -19.68 11.21 12.78
CA GLU A 54 -18.52 11.27 13.67
C GLU A 54 -18.43 10.05 14.57
N LEU A 55 -19.56 9.65 15.15
CA LEU A 55 -19.65 8.48 16.01
C LEU A 55 -19.34 7.21 15.22
N LEU A 56 -19.90 7.08 14.02
CA LEU A 56 -19.67 5.95 13.12
C LEU A 56 -18.19 5.86 12.70
N TYR A 57 -17.56 7.00 12.37
CA TYR A 57 -16.16 7.06 12.01
C TYR A 57 -15.25 6.63 13.17
N ASN A 58 -15.51 7.13 14.37
CA ASN A 58 -14.75 6.79 15.56
C ASN A 58 -14.90 5.29 15.92
N ASP A 59 -16.10 4.74 15.83
CA ASP A 59 -16.34 3.33 16.10
C ASP A 59 -15.68 2.43 15.03
N LEU A 60 -15.75 2.81 13.75
CA LEU A 60 -15.08 2.09 12.66
C LEU A 60 -13.56 2.06 12.86
N THR A 61 -12.95 3.22 13.10
CA THR A 61 -11.49 3.32 13.28
C THR A 61 -11.04 2.58 14.54
N SER A 62 -11.78 2.68 15.65
CA SER A 62 -11.51 1.95 16.88
C SER A 62 -11.59 0.43 16.68
N LYS A 63 -12.62 -0.04 15.97
CA LYS A 63 -12.79 -1.48 15.65
C LYS A 63 -11.63 -2.02 14.81
N ILE A 64 -11.25 -1.30 13.76
CA ILE A 64 -10.14 -1.68 12.88
C ILE A 64 -8.82 -1.63 13.65
N THR A 65 -8.59 -0.60 14.47
CA THR A 65 -7.40 -0.52 15.33
C THR A 65 -7.27 -1.74 16.25
N GLY A 66 -8.35 -2.14 16.93
CA GLY A 66 -8.35 -3.33 17.77
C GLY A 66 -7.99 -4.62 17.01
N HIS A 67 -8.50 -4.77 15.78
CA HIS A 67 -8.12 -5.88 14.91
C HIS A 67 -6.62 -5.84 14.53
N LEU A 68 -6.11 -4.67 14.14
CA LEU A 68 -4.70 -4.50 13.76
C LEU A 68 -3.73 -4.72 14.94
N GLU A 69 -4.12 -4.40 16.16
CA GLU A 69 -3.34 -4.72 17.36
C GLU A 69 -3.24 -6.22 17.60
N GLN A 70 -4.31 -6.98 17.33
CA GLN A 70 -4.27 -8.44 17.36
C GLN A 70 -3.36 -9.00 16.27
N VAL A 71 -3.44 -8.48 15.03
CA VAL A 71 -2.54 -8.84 13.93
C VAL A 71 -1.09 -8.58 14.31
N SER A 72 -0.79 -7.42 14.87
CA SER A 72 0.56 -7.06 15.34
C SER A 72 1.07 -8.03 16.42
N THR A 73 0.20 -8.43 17.36
CA THR A 73 0.54 -9.40 18.40
C THR A 73 0.84 -10.78 17.83
N HIS A 74 0.08 -11.23 16.85
CA HIS A 74 0.33 -12.49 16.15
C HIS A 74 1.66 -12.46 15.37
N LEU A 75 1.98 -11.34 14.70
CA LEU A 75 3.24 -11.17 14.02
C LEU A 75 4.43 -11.22 15.01
N GLN A 76 4.28 -10.57 16.16
CA GLN A 76 5.33 -10.58 17.19
C GLN A 76 5.61 -12.00 17.74
N ALA A 77 4.60 -12.85 17.80
CA ALA A 77 4.71 -14.24 18.22
C ALA A 77 5.22 -15.18 17.10
N SER A 78 5.33 -14.69 15.87
CA SER A 78 5.74 -15.49 14.71
C SER A 78 7.24 -15.79 14.74
N PRO A 79 7.66 -17.01 14.32
CA PRO A 79 9.07 -17.32 14.12
C PRO A 79 9.68 -16.40 13.05
N LEU A 80 10.94 -16.01 13.25
CA LEU A 80 11.66 -15.12 12.32
C LEU A 80 11.77 -15.70 10.90
N GLU A 81 11.82 -17.02 10.79
CA GLU A 81 11.89 -17.74 9.51
C GLU A 81 10.68 -17.47 8.61
N ASN A 82 9.48 -17.32 9.19
CA ASN A 82 8.24 -17.11 8.48
C ASN A 82 7.77 -15.64 8.56
N PHE A 83 8.55 -14.77 9.15
CA PHE A 83 8.11 -13.41 9.50
C PHE A 83 7.76 -12.58 8.26
N ILE A 84 8.59 -12.64 7.21
CA ILE A 84 8.34 -11.91 5.94
C ILE A 84 7.04 -12.38 5.30
N GLU A 85 6.80 -13.71 5.24
CA GLU A 85 5.60 -14.27 4.65
C GLU A 85 4.35 -13.93 5.48
N ASN A 86 4.44 -14.05 6.81
CA ASN A 86 3.33 -13.70 7.69
C ASN A 86 2.98 -12.21 7.62
N PHE A 87 3.99 -11.34 7.51
CA PHE A 87 3.76 -9.91 7.28
C PHE A 87 3.10 -9.65 5.93
N ASN A 88 3.55 -10.33 4.88
CA ASN A 88 2.94 -10.23 3.55
C ASN A 88 1.48 -10.66 3.56
N VAL A 89 1.16 -11.78 4.23
CA VAL A 89 -0.22 -12.25 4.37
C VAL A 89 -1.07 -11.23 5.11
N ALA A 90 -0.58 -10.69 6.23
CA ALA A 90 -1.29 -9.68 7.00
C ALA A 90 -1.58 -8.42 6.17
N LEU A 91 -0.58 -7.92 5.43
CA LEU A 91 -0.72 -6.74 4.59
C LEU A 91 -1.69 -6.97 3.43
N THR A 92 -1.54 -8.05 2.69
CA THR A 92 -2.37 -8.36 1.52
C THR A 92 -3.82 -8.66 1.90
N GLN A 93 -4.03 -9.38 3.01
CA GLN A 93 -5.37 -9.64 3.55
C GLN A 93 -6.05 -8.35 3.99
N TYR A 94 -5.33 -7.46 4.68
CA TYR A 94 -5.87 -6.16 5.08
C TYR A 94 -6.25 -5.31 3.87
N ILE A 95 -5.39 -5.20 2.86
CA ILE A 95 -5.69 -4.47 1.62
C ILE A 95 -6.94 -5.04 0.93
N ALA A 96 -7.06 -6.37 0.85
CA ALA A 96 -8.23 -7.04 0.29
C ALA A 96 -9.51 -6.72 1.09
N SER A 97 -9.42 -6.70 2.42
CA SER A 97 -10.54 -6.31 3.29
C SER A 97 -10.98 -4.87 3.05
N LEU A 98 -10.03 -3.94 2.85
CA LEU A 98 -10.36 -2.55 2.54
C LEU A 98 -11.07 -2.38 1.19
N GLN A 99 -10.80 -3.24 0.21
CA GLN A 99 -11.52 -3.24 -1.08
C GLN A 99 -13.02 -3.54 -0.89
N CYS A 100 -13.38 -4.26 0.18
CA CYS A 100 -14.76 -4.55 0.52
C CYS A 100 -15.36 -3.52 1.49
N ILE A 101 -14.58 -3.05 2.47
CA ILE A 101 -15.05 -2.12 3.51
C ILE A 101 -15.27 -0.71 2.95
N VAL A 102 -14.32 -0.15 2.22
CA VAL A 102 -14.38 1.24 1.76
C VAL A 102 -15.62 1.53 0.91
N PRO A 103 -16.03 0.68 -0.06
CA PRO A 103 -17.22 0.93 -0.85
C PRO A 103 -18.52 0.97 -0.04
N VAL A 104 -18.66 0.14 1.00
CA VAL A 104 -19.90 0.13 1.81
C VAL A 104 -19.98 1.32 2.76
N PHE A 105 -18.86 1.96 3.07
CA PHE A 105 -18.79 3.20 3.85
C PHE A 105 -18.69 4.46 2.96
N MET A 106 -18.99 4.38 1.68
CA MET A 106 -18.86 5.48 0.71
C MET A 106 -19.61 6.75 1.15
N TYR A 107 -20.81 6.63 1.75
CA TYR A 107 -21.54 7.80 2.24
C TYR A 107 -20.84 8.48 3.41
N LEU A 108 -20.26 7.71 4.33
CA LEU A 108 -19.43 8.26 5.41
C LEU A 108 -18.21 8.98 4.84
N ASN A 109 -17.53 8.37 3.86
CA ASN A 109 -16.38 8.99 3.20
C ASN A 109 -16.77 10.33 2.57
N LYS A 110 -17.76 10.33 1.69
CA LYS A 110 -18.16 11.50 0.91
C LYS A 110 -18.72 12.64 1.75
N PHE A 111 -19.63 12.34 2.68
CA PHE A 111 -20.40 13.37 3.39
C PHE A 111 -19.83 13.75 4.76
N TYR A 112 -18.79 13.06 5.23
CA TYR A 112 -18.13 13.39 6.48
C TYR A 112 -16.62 13.51 6.33
N ILE A 113 -15.94 12.46 5.87
CA ILE A 113 -14.46 12.42 5.87
C ILE A 113 -13.91 13.39 4.82
N GLU A 114 -14.37 13.33 3.59
CA GLU A 114 -13.94 14.28 2.54
C GLU A 114 -14.45 15.70 2.82
N SER A 115 -15.75 15.85 3.13
CA SER A 115 -16.38 17.16 3.21
C SER A 115 -16.04 17.95 4.47
N LYS A 116 -15.81 17.29 5.61
CA LYS A 116 -15.53 17.96 6.90
C LYS A 116 -14.10 17.82 7.38
N LEU A 117 -13.45 16.65 7.09
CA LEU A 117 -12.10 16.37 7.56
C LEU A 117 -11.05 16.60 6.47
N ASN A 118 -11.47 16.79 5.21
CA ASN A 118 -10.60 16.94 4.03
C ASN A 118 -9.58 15.79 3.92
N ARG A 119 -10.05 14.56 4.13
CA ARG A 119 -9.26 13.32 4.09
C ARG A 119 -10.00 12.27 3.26
N ASP A 120 -9.38 11.12 3.06
CA ASP A 120 -9.97 9.94 2.42
C ASP A 120 -10.01 8.75 3.37
N LEU A 121 -11.13 8.01 3.38
CA LEU A 121 -11.31 6.86 4.27
C LEU A 121 -10.25 5.78 4.02
N ARG A 122 -9.95 5.47 2.75
CA ARG A 122 -8.97 4.45 2.41
C ARG A 122 -7.58 4.83 2.94
N GLU A 123 -7.19 6.08 2.76
CA GLU A 123 -5.91 6.61 3.26
C GLU A 123 -5.85 6.56 4.78
N ASP A 124 -6.92 6.97 5.47
CA ASP A 124 -7.02 6.89 6.93
C ASP A 124 -6.86 5.44 7.43
N LEU A 125 -7.54 4.48 6.80
CA LEU A 125 -7.47 3.07 7.18
C LEU A 125 -6.10 2.45 6.84
N MET A 126 -5.47 2.82 5.72
CA MET A 126 -4.09 2.40 5.40
C MET A 126 -3.09 2.96 6.40
N LYS A 127 -3.30 4.19 6.86
CA LYS A 127 -2.48 4.79 7.92
C LYS A 127 -2.58 4.02 9.23
N LEU A 128 -3.76 3.50 9.60
CA LEU A 128 -3.90 2.65 10.79
C LEU A 128 -3.01 1.40 10.71
N PHE A 129 -2.93 0.75 9.55
CA PHE A 129 -2.01 -0.37 9.35
C PHE A 129 -0.55 0.06 9.48
N ALA A 130 -0.18 1.20 8.89
CA ALA A 130 1.17 1.74 9.03
C ALA A 130 1.54 1.97 10.49
N ASP A 131 0.66 2.63 11.27
CA ASP A 131 0.93 3.03 12.65
C ASP A 131 0.88 1.84 13.64
N HIS A 132 -0.08 0.93 13.49
CA HIS A 132 -0.33 -0.14 14.47
C HIS A 132 0.37 -1.47 14.14
N VAL A 133 0.74 -1.71 12.89
CA VAL A 133 1.40 -2.94 12.46
C VAL A 133 2.80 -2.65 11.90
N ALA A 134 2.88 -1.94 10.78
CA ALA A 134 4.13 -1.83 10.05
C ALA A 134 5.23 -1.11 10.85
N GLU A 135 4.93 0.00 11.51
CA GLU A 135 5.90 0.76 12.31
C GLU A 135 6.46 -0.02 13.49
N LYS A 136 5.63 -0.86 14.13
CA LYS A 136 6.07 -1.73 15.23
C LYS A 136 7.04 -2.82 14.79
N HIS A 137 6.93 -3.24 13.53
CA HIS A 137 7.67 -4.40 13.01
C HIS A 137 8.74 -4.06 11.97
N VAL A 138 8.81 -2.82 11.47
CA VAL A 138 9.77 -2.43 10.43
C VAL A 138 11.22 -2.67 10.83
N ASN A 139 11.57 -2.46 12.09
CA ASN A 139 12.92 -2.68 12.60
C ASN A 139 13.34 -4.17 12.65
N THR A 140 12.37 -5.07 12.78
CA THR A 140 12.60 -6.52 12.68
C THR A 140 12.56 -6.96 11.21
N LEU A 141 11.64 -6.43 10.44
CA LEU A 141 11.40 -6.83 9.05
C LEU A 141 12.53 -6.39 8.12
N MET A 142 13.06 -5.18 8.28
CA MET A 142 14.06 -4.60 7.38
C MET A 142 15.36 -5.44 7.29
N PRO A 143 15.98 -5.86 8.41
CA PRO A 143 17.15 -6.74 8.37
C PRO A 143 16.86 -8.09 7.71
N LEU A 144 15.66 -8.65 7.92
CA LEU A 144 15.26 -9.92 7.31
C LEU A 144 15.10 -9.78 5.78
N LEU A 145 14.54 -8.68 5.29
CA LEU A 145 14.42 -8.40 3.85
C LEU A 145 15.79 -8.21 3.20
N ILE A 146 16.71 -7.51 3.85
CA ILE A 146 18.09 -7.32 3.37
C ILE A 146 18.80 -8.67 3.28
N LYS A 147 18.67 -9.50 4.32
CA LYS A 147 19.25 -10.86 4.33
C LYS A 147 18.66 -11.73 3.23
N ALA A 148 17.33 -11.77 3.10
CA ALA A 148 16.63 -12.56 2.10
C ALA A 148 17.03 -12.16 0.65
N ARG A 149 17.30 -10.87 0.40
CA ARG A 149 17.81 -10.40 -0.90
C ARG A 149 19.18 -10.99 -1.25
N SER A 150 20.04 -11.20 -0.27
CA SER A 150 21.38 -11.79 -0.49
C SER A 150 21.36 -13.30 -0.60
N MET A 151 20.26 -13.95 -0.21
CA MET A 151 20.09 -15.40 -0.22
C MET A 151 18.95 -15.80 -1.18
N PRO A 152 19.23 -15.97 -2.48
CA PRO A 152 18.23 -16.32 -3.45
C PRO A 152 17.56 -17.66 -3.08
N PHE A 153 16.23 -17.71 -3.24
CA PHE A 153 15.34 -18.84 -2.95
C PHE A 153 14.91 -19.05 -1.48
N GLU A 154 15.38 -18.27 -0.52
CA GLU A 154 14.89 -18.35 0.86
C GLU A 154 13.46 -17.78 0.98
N VAL A 155 13.16 -16.68 0.26
CA VAL A 155 11.83 -16.06 0.16
C VAL A 155 11.45 -15.91 -1.32
N GLN A 156 10.20 -16.15 -1.64
CA GLN A 156 9.72 -16.00 -3.03
C GLN A 156 9.89 -14.54 -3.52
N PRO A 157 10.37 -14.33 -4.76
CA PRO A 157 10.54 -12.97 -5.31
C PRO A 157 9.25 -12.15 -5.34
N SER A 158 8.10 -12.80 -5.54
CA SER A 158 6.78 -12.15 -5.49
C SER A 158 6.43 -11.63 -4.08
N THR A 159 6.73 -12.40 -3.05
CA THR A 159 6.57 -11.99 -1.64
C THR A 159 7.48 -10.82 -1.31
N MET A 160 8.75 -10.89 -1.70
CA MET A 160 9.70 -9.78 -1.53
C MET A 160 9.21 -8.50 -2.20
N ALA A 161 8.79 -8.60 -3.47
CA ALA A 161 8.26 -7.45 -4.21
C ALA A 161 6.99 -6.87 -3.56
N SER A 162 6.07 -7.73 -3.12
CA SER A 162 4.83 -7.34 -2.44
C SER A 162 5.11 -6.57 -1.15
N VAL A 163 5.98 -7.10 -0.29
CA VAL A 163 6.32 -6.47 1.00
C VAL A 163 7.05 -5.14 0.80
N VAL A 164 8.08 -5.09 -0.06
CA VAL A 164 8.86 -3.86 -0.29
C VAL A 164 8.00 -2.76 -0.90
N LYS A 165 7.18 -3.09 -1.92
CA LYS A 165 6.23 -2.13 -2.51
C LYS A 165 5.16 -1.69 -1.52
N GLY A 166 4.68 -2.61 -0.69
CA GLY A 166 3.72 -2.32 0.36
C GLY A 166 4.27 -1.36 1.41
N LEU A 167 5.48 -1.60 1.91
CA LEU A 167 6.16 -0.70 2.85
C LEU A 167 6.35 0.70 2.24
N TYR A 168 6.77 0.78 0.99
CA TYR A 168 6.92 2.06 0.30
C TYR A 168 5.59 2.81 0.13
N SER A 169 4.52 2.09 -0.18
CA SER A 169 3.18 2.67 -0.28
C SER A 169 2.64 3.16 1.07
N LEU A 170 2.99 2.49 2.16
CA LEU A 170 2.60 2.90 3.51
C LEU A 170 3.37 4.13 3.98
N ARG A 171 4.70 4.09 3.86
CA ARG A 171 5.61 5.17 4.26
C ARG A 171 6.84 5.20 3.35
N PRO A 172 6.86 6.08 2.34
CA PRO A 172 7.99 6.20 1.40
C PRO A 172 9.33 6.50 2.07
N GLU A 173 9.33 7.15 3.23
CA GLU A 173 10.52 7.47 4.01
C GLU A 173 11.30 6.23 4.48
N TRP A 174 10.67 5.06 4.60
CA TRP A 174 11.37 3.82 4.95
C TRP A 174 12.34 3.34 3.85
N ALA A 175 12.21 3.85 2.62
CA ALA A 175 13.19 3.59 1.58
C ALA A 175 14.60 4.09 1.94
N GLN A 176 14.70 5.10 2.79
CA GLN A 176 15.98 5.62 3.27
C GLN A 176 16.71 4.66 4.24
N LEU A 177 15.97 3.72 4.84
CA LEU A 177 16.57 2.71 5.74
C LEU A 177 17.36 1.64 4.97
N ALA A 178 16.98 1.35 3.72
CA ALA A 178 17.62 0.37 2.87
C ALA A 178 17.48 0.74 1.37
N PRO A 179 18.15 1.81 0.89
CA PRO A 179 17.97 2.34 -0.46
C PRO A 179 18.20 1.30 -1.56
N ASP A 180 19.23 0.46 -1.39
CA ASP A 180 19.56 -0.60 -2.35
C ASP A 180 18.48 -1.68 -2.44
N LEU A 181 17.84 -2.01 -1.32
CA LEU A 181 16.73 -2.95 -1.31
C LEU A 181 15.54 -2.38 -2.10
N PHE A 182 15.14 -1.15 -1.78
CA PHE A 182 13.96 -0.53 -2.39
C PHE A 182 14.17 -0.23 -3.87
N SER A 183 15.34 0.25 -4.29
CA SER A 183 15.65 0.52 -5.70
C SER A 183 15.55 -0.73 -6.59
N GLY A 184 15.84 -1.91 -6.04
CA GLY A 184 15.69 -3.17 -6.76
C GLY A 184 14.23 -3.54 -7.10
N PHE A 185 13.24 -2.98 -6.40
CA PHE A 185 11.81 -3.26 -6.60
C PHE A 185 11.00 -2.03 -7.05
N ILE A 186 11.55 -0.83 -6.87
CA ILE A 186 10.89 0.45 -7.15
C ILE A 186 11.83 1.29 -8.01
N PRO A 187 11.61 1.31 -9.35
CA PRO A 187 12.53 1.97 -10.30
C PRO A 187 12.69 3.47 -10.09
N GLN A 188 11.73 4.14 -9.43
CA GLN A 188 11.80 5.57 -9.15
C GLN A 188 12.78 5.92 -8.01
N ILE A 189 13.23 4.93 -7.23
CA ILE A 189 14.22 5.14 -6.17
C ILE A 189 15.59 4.89 -6.76
N ASN A 190 16.30 5.96 -7.10
CA ASN A 190 17.71 5.89 -7.48
C ASN A 190 18.58 5.86 -6.22
N PRO A 191 19.41 4.83 -6.01
CA PRO A 191 20.36 4.85 -4.90
C PRO A 191 21.35 6.02 -5.11
N PRO A 192 21.76 6.72 -4.01
CA PRO A 192 22.64 7.90 -4.11
C PRO A 192 23.95 7.66 -4.86
N ALA A 193 24.43 6.40 -4.88
CA ALA A 193 25.63 6.00 -5.60
C ALA A 193 25.48 6.04 -7.15
N VAL A 194 24.24 5.94 -7.66
CA VAL A 194 24.01 5.96 -9.12
C VAL A 194 24.08 7.37 -9.69
N GLU A 195 23.71 8.39 -8.91
CA GLU A 195 23.82 9.79 -9.35
C GLU A 195 25.27 10.24 -9.53
N SER A 196 26.19 9.81 -8.65
CA SER A 196 27.63 10.08 -8.79
C SER A 196 28.27 9.28 -9.95
N LEU A 197 27.78 8.08 -10.23
CA LEU A 197 28.26 7.24 -11.33
C LEU A 197 27.70 7.68 -12.68
N LEU A 198 26.52 8.32 -12.75
CA LEU A 198 25.94 8.82 -14.01
C LEU A 198 26.82 9.88 -14.67
N SER A 199 27.48 10.74 -13.89
CA SER A 199 28.44 11.72 -14.44
C SER A 199 29.68 11.05 -15.03
N ASP A 200 30.17 9.99 -14.38
CA ASP A 200 31.35 9.24 -14.83
C ASP A 200 31.02 8.37 -16.05
N TYR A 201 29.85 7.76 -16.10
CA TYR A 201 29.36 7.04 -17.28
C TYR A 201 29.11 7.97 -18.47
N ALA A 202 28.54 9.16 -18.25
CA ALA A 202 28.34 10.15 -19.31
C ALA A 202 29.66 10.66 -19.86
N ALA A 203 30.66 10.90 -19.01
CA ALA A 203 32.00 11.30 -19.42
C ALA A 203 32.73 10.18 -20.21
N HIS A 204 32.57 8.92 -19.76
CA HIS A 204 33.11 7.75 -20.43
C HIS A 204 32.47 7.53 -21.81
N ASP A 205 31.14 7.65 -21.90
CA ASP A 205 30.40 7.51 -23.16
C ASP A 205 30.77 8.61 -24.15
N GLN A 206 30.95 9.87 -23.72
CA GLN A 206 31.45 10.95 -24.56
C GLN A 206 32.85 10.67 -25.09
N LYS A 207 33.75 10.14 -24.24
CA LYS A 207 35.12 9.78 -24.64
C LYS A 207 35.09 8.66 -25.67
N LEU A 208 34.30 7.62 -25.47
CA LEU A 208 34.12 6.51 -26.39
C LEU A 208 33.54 6.98 -27.73
N GLN A 209 32.57 7.88 -27.73
CA GLN A 209 31.99 8.47 -28.94
C GLN A 209 33.02 9.31 -29.72
N MET A 210 33.90 10.01 -29.00
CA MET A 210 34.95 10.78 -29.61
C MET A 210 36.00 9.86 -30.26
N GLU A 211 36.42 8.78 -29.59
CA GLU A 211 37.35 7.78 -30.13
C GLU A 211 36.76 7.06 -31.35
N LEU A 212 35.48 6.68 -31.32
CA LEU A 212 34.79 6.06 -32.45
C LEU A 212 34.67 7.01 -33.65
N SER A 213 34.45 8.31 -33.40
CA SER A 213 34.37 9.33 -34.42
C SER A 213 35.75 9.55 -35.09
N MET A 214 36.83 9.54 -34.31
CA MET A 214 38.22 9.67 -34.82
C MET A 214 38.67 8.43 -35.60
N ASN A 215 38.14 7.25 -35.27
CA ASN A 215 38.46 5.99 -35.98
C ASN A 215 37.55 5.69 -37.19
N GLY A 216 36.82 6.70 -37.70
CA GLY A 216 36.10 6.58 -38.98
C GLY A 216 34.71 5.96 -38.89
N PHE A 217 34.11 5.86 -37.69
CA PHE A 217 32.72 5.47 -37.51
C PHE A 217 31.84 6.70 -37.25
N PRO A 218 31.34 7.40 -38.29
CA PRO A 218 30.45 8.53 -38.10
C PRO A 218 29.08 8.07 -37.59
N ARG A 219 28.43 8.84 -36.69
CA ARG A 219 27.08 8.61 -36.23
C ARG A 219 26.13 8.43 -37.40
N GLY A 220 25.36 7.33 -37.41
CA GLY A 220 24.38 6.96 -38.44
C GLY A 220 23.12 7.82 -38.47
N ASP A 221 23.27 9.15 -38.66
CA ASP A 221 22.14 10.07 -38.80
C ASP A 221 21.94 10.54 -40.25
N GLN A 222 22.57 9.87 -41.22
CA GLN A 222 22.43 10.19 -42.66
C GLN A 222 21.47 9.27 -43.43
N SER A 223 20.82 8.30 -42.81
CA SER A 223 19.91 7.38 -43.52
C SER A 223 18.51 7.96 -43.81
N ARG A 224 18.14 9.13 -43.27
CA ARG A 224 16.82 9.76 -43.51
C ARG A 224 16.78 10.78 -44.64
N LYS A 225 17.89 11.17 -45.25
CA LYS A 225 17.90 12.17 -46.34
C LYS A 225 17.92 11.61 -47.75
N ARG A 226 18.02 10.29 -47.95
CA ARG A 226 18.03 9.69 -49.30
C ARG A 226 16.68 9.15 -49.81
N ALA A 227 15.60 9.21 -49.02
CA ALA A 227 14.30 8.72 -49.45
C ALA A 227 13.43 9.77 -50.18
N ASN A 228 13.81 11.05 -50.21
CA ASN A 228 13.03 12.12 -50.82
C ASN A 228 13.56 12.70 -52.16
N SER A 229 14.57 12.05 -52.78
CA SER A 229 15.14 12.56 -54.05
C SER A 229 14.91 11.63 -55.26
N LEU A 230 13.99 10.70 -55.18
CA LEU A 230 13.60 9.79 -56.28
C LEU A 230 12.11 9.85 -56.60
N GLN A 231 11.48 10.99 -56.44
CA GLN A 231 10.18 11.30 -57.03
C GLN A 231 10.21 12.72 -57.58
N ASN A 232 10.77 12.86 -58.82
CA ASN A 232 10.40 13.85 -59.83
C ASN A 232 10.80 13.26 -61.18
#